data_7634d3f23d97b15587f952604d8ac47b
#
_entry.id   7634d3f23d97b15587f952604d8ac47b
#
_cell.length_a   1.000
_cell.length_b   1.000
_cell.length_c   1.000
_cell.angle_alpha   90.00
_cell.angle_beta   90.00
_cell.angle_gamma   90.00
#
_symmetry.space_group_name_H-M   'P 1'
#
loop_
_entity.id
_entity.type
_entity.pdbx_description
1 polymer ?
#
loop_
_entity_poly.entity_id
_entity_poly.type
_entity_poly.pdbx_seq_one_letter_code
_entity_poly.pdbx_strand_id
1 'polypeptide(L)'
;MITKLNFTDRTIKSYAIRKLMPKECFRLMGVRDNVIGTMQSSNAQAAERLPEWNGKGKPEDMAISASQQYKQAGNSIVVDVLAHIYEQLFYPAPPKPRPGMQLSLFDDLEDTLPAMPSAAGKNEEKIFLTTFSGYDSQLMAADVLREWHPDFRWTCKGWSDIDKYACQMHNLVFPQFADCALGDITKIDWHKVKRSLDGRDVDLFTYSSPCQDISQASKQMGLQEGSGTRSALLWRVADAVEVLRPKYLLQENVAALVSQKFKPDFQKWLDKLSSLNYVSKYARLNAKNYGIPQNRDRLFCISMRRDVAFDYRFPEPFELKTRLEDVLEEEVYDRYFLKDDAVSKFLKANDSDNVLFVQFDLPPTHEAAMFLKTWLTLRMNTLNGWNMKFDKLRDCIENDRDVLNSDFASFNECHTFPCEGFEELFKENMERKKDGV
;
A
#
# COMPACT_ATOMS: atom_id res chain seq x y z
N MET A 1 -5.59 19.88 19.44
CA MET A 1 -5.27 20.44 18.11
C MET A 1 -3.93 21.15 18.16
N ILE A 2 -3.17 21.21 17.07
CA ILE A 2 -1.90 21.92 16.98
C ILE A 2 -2.04 23.07 16.02
N THR A 3 -1.55 24.24 16.39
CA THR A 3 -1.55 25.40 15.53
C THR A 3 -0.13 25.85 15.23
N LYS A 4 0.15 26.03 13.95
CA LYS A 4 1.39 26.59 13.43
C LYS A 4 1.19 28.08 13.22
N LEU A 5 1.99 28.89 13.89
CA LEU A 5 2.11 30.33 13.67
C LEU A 5 3.39 30.55 12.85
N ASN A 6 3.24 31.02 11.61
CA ASN A 6 4.40 31.35 10.76
C ASN A 6 4.60 32.86 10.77
N PHE A 7 5.74 33.32 11.27
CA PHE A 7 6.06 34.73 11.46
C PHE A 7 6.59 35.40 10.18
N THR A 8 7.00 34.61 9.19
CA THR A 8 7.47 35.15 7.90
C THR A 8 6.30 35.69 7.07
N ASP A 9 5.22 34.91 6.96
CA ASP A 9 4.05 35.23 6.14
C ASP A 9 2.79 35.59 6.97
N ARG A 10 2.93 35.60 8.32
CA ARG A 10 1.88 35.86 9.30
C ARG A 10 0.67 34.93 9.13
N THR A 11 0.90 33.66 8.80
CA THR A 11 -0.18 32.69 8.64
C THR A 11 -0.40 31.86 9.89
N ILE A 12 -1.67 31.51 10.12
CA ILE A 12 -2.14 30.64 11.20
C ILE A 12 -2.78 29.41 10.56
N LYS A 13 -2.25 28.22 10.83
CA LYS A 13 -2.79 26.95 10.33
C LYS A 13 -2.92 25.94 11.47
N SER A 14 -4.12 25.40 11.65
CA SER A 14 -4.37 24.37 12.66
C SER A 14 -4.31 22.97 12.04
N TYR A 15 -3.77 22.02 12.78
CA TYR A 15 -3.57 20.64 12.36
C TYR A 15 -4.00 19.69 13.46
N ALA A 16 -4.46 18.51 13.06
CA ALA A 16 -4.55 17.36 13.92
C ALA A 16 -3.59 16.29 13.42
N ILE A 17 -2.78 15.71 14.32
CA ILE A 17 -1.86 14.63 13.95
C ILE A 17 -2.53 13.32 14.28
N ARG A 18 -2.69 12.48 13.28
CA ARG A 18 -3.29 11.16 13.43
C ARG A 18 -2.54 10.07 12.67
N LYS A 19 -2.79 8.85 13.06
CA LYS A 19 -2.42 7.68 12.25
C LYS A 19 -3.45 7.50 11.14
N LEU A 20 -3.01 6.98 10.01
CA LEU A 20 -3.93 6.49 8.99
C LEU A 20 -4.78 5.35 9.56
N MET A 21 -6.04 5.28 9.16
CA MET A 21 -6.88 4.10 9.46
C MET A 21 -6.49 2.92 8.57
N PRO A 22 -6.77 1.66 8.97
CA PRO A 22 -6.50 0.49 8.13
C PRO A 22 -7.11 0.61 6.73
N LYS A 23 -8.33 1.14 6.61
CA LYS A 23 -9.03 1.38 5.35
C LYS A 23 -8.22 2.28 4.40
N GLU A 24 -7.70 3.39 4.93
CA GLU A 24 -6.85 4.32 4.18
C GLU A 24 -5.53 3.65 3.74
N CYS A 25 -4.96 2.81 4.60
CA CYS A 25 -3.77 2.03 4.24
C CYS A 25 -4.05 1.04 3.11
N PHE A 26 -5.22 0.39 3.07
CA PHE A 26 -5.61 -0.47 1.96
C PHE A 26 -5.86 0.32 0.67
N ARG A 27 -6.47 1.52 0.73
CA ARG A 27 -6.58 2.41 -0.44
C ARG A 27 -5.21 2.79 -0.99
N LEU A 28 -4.24 3.08 -0.12
CA LEU A 28 -2.85 3.30 -0.52
C LEU A 28 -2.17 2.07 -1.12
N MET A 29 -2.77 0.89 -0.99
CA MET A 29 -2.34 -0.33 -1.67
C MET A 29 -3.15 -0.59 -2.96
N GLY A 30 -4.01 0.33 -3.39
CA GLY A 30 -4.85 0.19 -4.58
C GLY A 30 -6.05 -0.74 -4.40
N VAL A 31 -6.37 -1.12 -3.15
CA VAL A 31 -7.55 -1.96 -2.88
C VAL A 31 -8.81 -1.13 -3.05
N ARG A 32 -9.77 -1.62 -3.84
CA ARG A 32 -11.05 -0.95 -4.12
C ARG A 32 -11.96 -0.93 -2.88
N ASP A 33 -12.76 0.12 -2.72
CA ASP A 33 -13.58 0.33 -1.52
C ASP A 33 -14.61 -0.77 -1.27
N ASN A 34 -15.18 -1.37 -2.32
CA ASN A 34 -16.06 -2.52 -2.18
C ASN A 34 -15.35 -3.75 -1.58
N VAL A 35 -14.09 -3.97 -1.98
CA VAL A 35 -13.24 -5.03 -1.42
C VAL A 35 -12.88 -4.72 0.03
N ILE A 36 -12.51 -3.46 0.33
CA ILE A 36 -12.24 -3.02 1.71
C ILE A 36 -13.46 -3.22 2.60
N GLY A 37 -14.67 -2.91 2.10
CA GLY A 37 -15.92 -3.19 2.81
C GLY A 37 -16.08 -4.67 3.17
N THR A 38 -15.76 -5.56 2.23
CA THR A 38 -15.74 -7.01 2.46
C THR A 38 -14.68 -7.40 3.50
N MET A 39 -13.46 -6.87 3.40
CA MET A 39 -12.38 -7.12 4.36
C MET A 39 -12.72 -6.70 5.80
N GLN A 40 -13.60 -5.71 5.95
CA GLN A 40 -14.05 -5.20 7.24
C GLN A 40 -15.34 -5.87 7.75
N SER A 41 -15.95 -6.73 6.96
CA SER A 41 -17.12 -7.52 7.35
C SER A 41 -16.76 -8.59 8.39
N SER A 42 -17.72 -9.45 8.77
CA SER A 42 -17.49 -10.49 9.77
C SER A 42 -16.34 -11.44 9.38
N ASN A 43 -15.32 -11.51 10.20
CA ASN A 43 -14.18 -12.39 10.02
C ASN A 43 -14.47 -13.84 10.43
N ALA A 44 -15.55 -14.09 11.19
CA ALA A 44 -15.85 -15.40 11.74
C ALA A 44 -16.05 -16.46 10.67
N GLN A 45 -16.88 -16.18 9.66
CA GLN A 45 -17.14 -17.12 8.57
C GLN A 45 -15.89 -17.46 7.73
N ALA A 46 -15.00 -16.47 7.57
CA ALA A 46 -13.74 -16.71 6.87
C ALA A 46 -12.78 -17.58 7.71
N ALA A 47 -12.79 -17.42 9.04
CA ALA A 47 -11.99 -18.24 9.93
C ALA A 47 -12.40 -19.71 9.88
N GLU A 48 -13.69 -20.02 9.78
CA GLU A 48 -14.21 -21.39 9.67
C GLU A 48 -13.71 -22.13 8.42
N ARG A 49 -13.33 -21.40 7.38
CA ARG A 49 -12.81 -21.96 6.12
C ARG A 49 -11.30 -22.12 6.09
N LEU A 50 -10.59 -21.78 7.17
CA LEU A 50 -9.14 -21.95 7.21
C LEU A 50 -8.78 -23.44 7.22
N PRO A 51 -7.94 -23.94 6.29
CA PRO A 51 -7.57 -25.34 6.21
C PRO A 51 -6.90 -25.90 7.48
N GLU A 52 -6.22 -25.02 8.22
CA GLU A 52 -5.46 -25.37 9.43
C GLU A 52 -6.30 -25.15 10.71
N TRP A 53 -7.50 -24.65 10.60
CA TRP A 53 -8.32 -24.43 11.77
C TRP A 53 -8.95 -25.74 12.23
N ASN A 54 -8.48 -26.20 13.37
CA ASN A 54 -8.85 -27.50 13.95
C ASN A 54 -10.10 -27.46 14.83
N GLY A 55 -10.91 -26.40 14.75
CA GLY A 55 -12.13 -26.17 15.55
C GLY A 55 -11.87 -25.80 17.00
N LYS A 56 -10.61 -25.50 17.39
CA LYS A 56 -10.29 -25.00 18.72
C LYS A 56 -10.40 -23.47 18.77
N GLY A 57 -11.09 -22.96 19.77
CA GLY A 57 -11.42 -21.54 19.91
C GLY A 57 -12.69 -21.18 19.13
N LYS A 58 -13.17 -19.97 19.33
CA LYS A 58 -14.30 -19.43 18.58
C LYS A 58 -13.82 -18.66 17.37
N PRO A 59 -14.54 -18.71 16.21
CA PRO A 59 -14.16 -17.94 15.02
C PRO A 59 -14.00 -16.43 15.29
N GLU A 60 -14.84 -15.86 16.16
CA GLU A 60 -14.77 -14.46 16.58
C GLU A 60 -13.46 -14.10 17.30
N ASP A 61 -12.82 -15.06 17.99
CA ASP A 61 -11.50 -14.86 18.62
C ASP A 61 -10.37 -14.70 17.60
N MET A 62 -10.64 -15.00 16.34
CA MET A 62 -9.74 -14.81 15.23
C MET A 62 -9.95 -13.48 14.50
N ALA A 63 -10.75 -12.57 15.03
CA ALA A 63 -10.98 -11.26 14.42
C ALA A 63 -9.67 -10.55 14.06
N ILE A 64 -9.59 -10.04 12.83
CA ILE A 64 -8.40 -9.36 12.33
C ILE A 64 -8.34 -7.96 12.95
N SER A 65 -7.49 -7.78 13.95
CA SER A 65 -7.30 -6.51 14.62
C SER A 65 -6.73 -5.43 13.69
N ALA A 66 -6.91 -4.15 14.04
CA ALA A 66 -6.32 -3.05 13.27
C ALA A 66 -4.80 -3.21 13.10
N SER A 67 -4.09 -3.72 14.12
CA SER A 67 -2.65 -4.00 14.06
C SER A 67 -2.32 -5.04 12.98
N GLN A 68 -3.11 -6.10 12.87
CA GLN A 68 -2.93 -7.11 11.81
C GLN A 68 -3.28 -6.54 10.43
N GLN A 69 -4.31 -5.72 10.33
CA GLN A 69 -4.65 -5.05 9.07
C GLN A 69 -3.54 -4.12 8.58
N TYR A 70 -2.90 -3.34 9.47
CA TYR A 70 -1.72 -2.54 9.13
C TYR A 70 -0.55 -3.42 8.64
N LYS A 71 -0.30 -4.53 9.32
CA LYS A 71 0.74 -5.49 8.90
C LYS A 71 0.43 -6.05 7.52
N GLN A 72 -0.82 -6.43 7.25
CA GLN A 72 -1.26 -6.94 5.97
C GLN A 72 -1.10 -5.90 4.85
N ALA A 73 -1.59 -4.67 5.05
CA ALA A 73 -1.41 -3.58 4.09
C ALA A 73 0.08 -3.30 3.83
N GLY A 74 0.91 -3.26 4.88
CA GLY A 74 2.35 -3.03 4.76
C GLY A 74 3.11 -4.11 3.99
N ASN A 75 2.71 -5.38 4.14
CA ASN A 75 3.34 -6.53 3.48
C ASN A 75 2.82 -6.77 2.06
N SER A 76 1.75 -6.11 1.66
CA SER A 76 1.09 -6.36 0.37
C SER A 76 1.82 -5.71 -0.81
N ILE A 77 1.40 -6.09 -2.01
CA ILE A 77 1.81 -5.50 -3.28
C ILE A 77 0.72 -4.52 -3.72
N VAL A 78 1.10 -3.40 -4.34
CA VAL A 78 0.13 -2.43 -4.85
C VAL A 78 -0.62 -3.00 -6.04
N VAL A 79 -1.94 -3.08 -5.91
CA VAL A 79 -2.84 -3.76 -6.87
C VAL A 79 -2.74 -3.13 -8.27
N ASP A 80 -2.75 -1.79 -8.37
CA ASP A 80 -2.71 -1.10 -9.67
C ASP A 80 -1.37 -1.32 -10.39
N VAL A 81 -0.25 -1.39 -9.67
CA VAL A 81 1.06 -1.73 -10.28
C VAL A 81 1.02 -3.14 -10.89
N LEU A 82 0.45 -4.11 -10.16
CA LEU A 82 0.29 -5.47 -10.66
C LEU A 82 -0.64 -5.53 -11.87
N ALA A 83 -1.76 -4.80 -11.84
CA ALA A 83 -2.72 -4.76 -12.94
C ALA A 83 -2.08 -4.22 -14.23
N HIS A 84 -1.27 -3.16 -14.15
CA HIS A 84 -0.51 -2.67 -15.30
C HIS A 84 0.56 -3.65 -15.78
N ILE A 85 1.21 -4.39 -14.88
CA ILE A 85 2.14 -5.47 -15.27
C ILE A 85 1.38 -6.57 -16.02
N TYR A 86 0.20 -6.99 -15.52
CA TYR A 86 -0.63 -8.01 -16.17
C TYR A 86 -1.15 -7.54 -17.52
N GLU A 87 -1.51 -6.25 -17.63
CA GLU A 87 -1.92 -5.67 -18.92
C GLU A 87 -0.82 -5.83 -19.97
N GLN A 88 0.44 -5.50 -19.63
CA GLN A 88 1.58 -5.70 -20.53
C GLN A 88 1.88 -7.17 -20.84
N LEU A 89 1.47 -8.09 -19.94
CA LEU A 89 1.69 -9.52 -20.12
C LEU A 89 0.62 -10.19 -21.00
N PHE A 90 -0.64 -9.80 -20.83
CA PHE A 90 -1.79 -10.43 -21.50
C PHE A 90 -2.37 -9.60 -22.67
N TYR A 91 -2.17 -8.27 -22.64
CA TYR A 91 -2.61 -7.32 -23.67
C TYR A 91 -1.47 -6.37 -24.07
N PRO A 92 -0.31 -6.91 -24.46
CA PRO A 92 0.85 -6.09 -24.73
C PRO A 92 0.58 -5.08 -25.84
N ALA A 93 0.90 -3.81 -25.60
CA ALA A 93 0.80 -2.77 -26.61
C ALA A 93 1.87 -2.95 -27.70
N PRO A 94 1.59 -2.59 -28.97
CA PRO A 94 2.61 -2.60 -30.01
C PRO A 94 3.78 -1.69 -29.62
N PRO A 95 5.04 -2.08 -29.97
CA PRO A 95 6.23 -1.36 -29.55
C PRO A 95 6.21 0.08 -30.09
N LYS A 96 6.26 1.07 -29.18
CA LYS A 96 6.53 2.46 -29.57
C LYS A 96 8.02 2.65 -29.79
N PRO A 97 8.46 3.51 -30.75
CA PRO A 97 9.86 3.87 -30.91
C PRO A 97 10.39 4.48 -29.59
N ARG A 98 11.52 4.01 -29.08
CA ARG A 98 12.07 4.42 -27.78
C ARG A 98 12.60 5.85 -27.76
N PRO A 99 12.41 6.54 -26.65
CA PRO A 99 13.47 7.29 -26.00
C PRO A 99 13.73 6.79 -24.57
N GLY A 100 14.93 6.24 -24.33
CA GLY A 100 15.60 6.24 -23.04
C GLY A 100 15.30 5.12 -22.04
N MET A 101 16.23 4.20 -21.93
CA MET A 101 16.72 3.43 -20.76
C MET A 101 15.72 2.53 -20.00
N GLN A 102 15.54 1.32 -20.48
CA GLN A 102 15.31 0.13 -19.64
C GLN A 102 16.67 -0.52 -19.34
N LEU A 103 16.95 -0.76 -18.06
CA LEU A 103 18.09 -1.58 -17.65
C LEU A 103 17.72 -3.05 -17.86
N SER A 104 18.04 -3.61 -19.01
CA SER A 104 18.00 -5.04 -19.27
C SER A 104 19.38 -5.63 -18.96
N LEU A 105 19.43 -6.73 -18.20
CA LEU A 105 20.68 -7.47 -17.96
C LEU A 105 21.05 -8.32 -19.19
N PHE A 106 20.20 -8.39 -20.23
CA PHE A 106 20.28 -9.27 -21.38
C PHE A 106 19.99 -8.52 -22.69
N ASP A 107 20.56 -7.31 -22.88
CA ASP A 107 20.45 -6.58 -24.14
C ASP A 107 20.91 -7.42 -25.36
N ASP A 108 21.81 -8.37 -25.13
CA ASP A 108 22.31 -9.30 -26.16
C ASP A 108 21.29 -10.39 -26.59
N LEU A 109 20.16 -10.54 -25.87
CA LEU A 109 19.09 -11.52 -26.19
C LEU A 109 17.87 -10.87 -26.88
N GLU A 110 17.81 -9.54 -27.00
CA GLU A 110 16.67 -8.85 -27.62
C GLU A 110 16.47 -9.22 -29.09
N ASP A 111 17.54 -9.54 -29.81
CA ASP A 111 17.50 -9.91 -31.24
C ASP A 111 16.91 -11.30 -31.52
N THR A 112 16.65 -12.12 -30.49
CA THR A 112 16.23 -13.51 -30.65
C THR A 112 14.82 -13.83 -30.14
N LEU A 113 14.15 -12.88 -29.45
CA LEU A 113 12.78 -13.13 -28.98
C LEU A 113 11.76 -12.84 -30.09
N PRO A 114 10.76 -13.71 -30.29
CA PRO A 114 9.75 -13.49 -31.32
C PRO A 114 8.94 -12.23 -31.04
N ALA A 115 8.42 -11.63 -32.09
CA ALA A 115 7.37 -10.62 -31.98
C ALA A 115 6.21 -11.21 -31.16
N MET A 116 5.48 -10.31 -30.47
CA MET A 116 4.38 -10.64 -29.57
C MET A 116 3.46 -11.72 -30.13
N PRO A 117 2.97 -12.66 -29.29
CA PRO A 117 1.98 -13.60 -29.74
C PRO A 117 0.76 -12.85 -30.30
N SER A 118 0.31 -13.22 -31.50
CA SER A 118 -0.95 -12.73 -32.02
C SER A 118 -2.06 -13.01 -30.99
N ALA A 119 -3.14 -12.22 -31.02
CA ALA A 119 -4.28 -12.30 -30.09
C ALA A 119 -4.98 -13.67 -29.97
N ALA A 120 -4.31 -14.76 -30.39
CA ALA A 120 -4.75 -16.14 -30.23
C ALA A 120 -4.86 -16.49 -28.73
N GLY A 121 -6.07 -16.75 -28.27
CA GLY A 121 -6.36 -17.11 -26.87
C GLY A 121 -6.98 -16.01 -25.99
N LYS A 122 -7.42 -14.87 -26.55
CA LYS A 122 -8.09 -13.79 -25.80
C LYS A 122 -9.30 -14.27 -25.00
N ASN A 123 -10.01 -15.30 -25.42
CA ASN A 123 -11.21 -15.83 -24.76
C ASN A 123 -10.91 -17.05 -23.84
N GLU A 124 -9.65 -17.49 -23.75
CA GLU A 124 -9.29 -18.63 -22.90
C GLU A 124 -9.12 -18.16 -21.44
N GLU A 125 -9.75 -18.89 -20.52
CA GLU A 125 -9.63 -18.64 -19.10
C GLU A 125 -8.20 -18.87 -18.61
N LYS A 126 -7.57 -17.86 -18.02
CA LYS A 126 -6.20 -17.92 -17.53
C LYS A 126 -6.15 -18.54 -16.14
N ILE A 127 -5.21 -19.45 -15.91
CA ILE A 127 -4.99 -20.11 -14.62
C ILE A 127 -3.90 -19.37 -13.85
N PHE A 128 -4.28 -18.90 -12.65
CA PHE A 128 -3.39 -18.23 -11.70
C PHE A 128 -3.07 -19.18 -10.54
N LEU A 129 -1.81 -19.16 -10.13
CA LEU A 129 -1.36 -19.67 -8.84
C LEU A 129 -0.60 -18.56 -8.11
N THR A 130 -0.83 -18.43 -6.79
CA THR A 130 -0.16 -17.44 -5.97
C THR A 130 0.51 -18.08 -4.77
N THR A 131 1.70 -17.61 -4.40
CA THR A 131 2.40 -18.05 -3.19
C THR A 131 2.92 -16.85 -2.41
N PHE A 132 3.01 -17.00 -1.09
CA PHE A 132 3.17 -15.90 -0.15
C PHE A 132 2.07 -14.86 -0.38
N SER A 133 0.85 -15.37 -0.55
CA SER A 133 -0.29 -14.67 -1.14
C SER A 133 -0.76 -13.49 -0.31
N GLY A 134 -0.55 -13.52 1.01
CA GLY A 134 -1.14 -12.54 1.89
C GLY A 134 -2.67 -12.56 1.80
N TYR A 135 -3.28 -11.40 1.62
CA TYR A 135 -4.71 -11.30 1.28
C TYR A 135 -4.98 -11.33 -0.24
N ASP A 136 -3.96 -11.62 -1.01
CA ASP A 136 -3.96 -11.86 -2.46
C ASP A 136 -4.25 -10.62 -3.34
N SER A 137 -3.45 -9.58 -3.16
CA SER A 137 -3.43 -8.42 -4.08
C SER A 137 -3.13 -8.84 -5.53
N GLN A 138 -2.50 -9.99 -5.73
CA GLN A 138 -2.23 -10.58 -7.03
C GLN A 138 -3.54 -10.97 -7.75
N LEU A 139 -4.48 -11.59 -7.05
CA LEU A 139 -5.80 -11.90 -7.62
C LEU A 139 -6.68 -10.64 -7.75
N MET A 140 -6.57 -9.67 -6.83
CA MET A 140 -7.25 -8.38 -6.98
C MET A 140 -6.82 -7.66 -8.26
N ALA A 141 -5.53 -7.74 -8.61
CA ALA A 141 -5.02 -7.16 -9.84
C ALA A 141 -5.60 -7.85 -11.10
N ALA A 142 -5.89 -9.14 -11.03
CA ALA A 142 -6.57 -9.85 -12.11
C ALA A 142 -8.04 -9.39 -12.25
N ASP A 143 -8.72 -9.07 -11.14
CA ASP A 143 -10.06 -8.47 -11.18
C ASP A 143 -10.02 -7.06 -11.77
N VAL A 144 -9.03 -6.24 -11.41
CA VAL A 144 -8.83 -4.91 -12.01
C VAL A 144 -8.55 -5.03 -13.51
N LEU A 145 -7.72 -5.98 -13.94
CA LEU A 145 -7.50 -6.23 -15.36
C LEU A 145 -8.80 -6.61 -16.08
N ARG A 146 -9.67 -7.40 -15.45
CA ARG A 146 -10.99 -7.74 -15.99
C ARG A 146 -11.94 -6.51 -16.07
N GLU A 147 -11.80 -5.54 -15.16
CA GLU A 147 -12.51 -4.26 -15.27
C GLU A 147 -12.08 -3.48 -16.52
N TRP A 148 -10.77 -3.47 -16.83
CA TRP A 148 -10.21 -2.78 -18.00
C TRP A 148 -10.45 -3.53 -19.31
N HIS A 149 -10.43 -4.86 -19.24
CA HIS A 149 -10.60 -5.79 -20.36
C HIS A 149 -11.70 -6.82 -20.04
N PRO A 150 -12.98 -6.52 -20.34
CA PRO A 150 -14.11 -7.40 -19.96
C PRO A 150 -14.08 -8.80 -20.59
N ASP A 151 -13.27 -9.02 -21.61
CA ASP A 151 -13.00 -10.32 -22.23
C ASP A 151 -11.95 -11.15 -21.45
N PHE A 152 -11.23 -10.54 -20.50
CA PHE A 152 -10.26 -11.25 -19.67
C PHE A 152 -10.95 -12.18 -18.69
N ARG A 153 -10.69 -13.46 -18.84
CA ARG A 153 -11.20 -14.51 -17.93
C ARG A 153 -10.05 -15.15 -17.18
N TRP A 154 -10.23 -15.35 -15.89
CA TRP A 154 -9.24 -15.98 -15.05
C TRP A 154 -9.86 -16.78 -13.91
N THR A 155 -9.10 -17.74 -13.38
CA THR A 155 -9.43 -18.53 -12.20
C THR A 155 -8.17 -18.80 -11.38
N CYS A 156 -8.32 -18.96 -10.07
CA CYS A 156 -7.25 -19.43 -9.19
C CYS A 156 -7.36 -20.93 -8.99
N LYS A 157 -6.26 -21.65 -9.19
CA LYS A 157 -6.16 -23.11 -8.97
C LYS A 157 -5.26 -23.48 -7.78
N GLY A 158 -4.69 -22.47 -7.10
CA GLY A 158 -3.92 -22.68 -5.89
C GLY A 158 -3.38 -21.36 -5.33
N TRP A 159 -3.50 -21.18 -4.02
CA TRP A 159 -2.88 -20.08 -3.30
C TRP A 159 -2.22 -20.61 -2.01
N SER A 160 -1.14 -19.96 -1.57
CA SER A 160 -0.34 -20.43 -0.43
C SER A 160 0.09 -19.28 0.46
N ASP A 161 -0.27 -19.36 1.73
CA ASP A 161 0.26 -18.55 2.81
C ASP A 161 0.20 -19.34 4.13
N ILE A 162 1.00 -18.93 5.15
CA ILE A 162 1.02 -19.53 6.48
C ILE A 162 0.48 -18.59 7.58
N ASP A 163 0.33 -17.30 7.27
CA ASP A 163 -0.22 -16.34 8.23
C ASP A 163 -1.74 -16.52 8.30
N LYS A 164 -2.24 -16.99 9.45
CA LYS A 164 -3.66 -17.27 9.65
C LYS A 164 -4.56 -16.08 9.36
N TYR A 165 -4.12 -14.86 9.66
CA TYR A 165 -4.92 -13.65 9.40
C TYR A 165 -4.90 -13.28 7.92
N ALA A 166 -3.80 -13.54 7.21
CA ALA A 166 -3.73 -13.41 5.77
C ALA A 166 -4.66 -14.39 5.08
N CYS A 167 -4.61 -15.67 5.45
CA CYS A 167 -5.52 -16.71 4.94
C CYS A 167 -7.00 -16.38 5.22
N GLN A 168 -7.29 -15.88 6.43
CA GLN A 168 -8.63 -15.45 6.79
C GLN A 168 -9.11 -14.29 5.91
N MET A 169 -8.26 -13.28 5.68
CA MET A 169 -8.57 -12.14 4.82
C MET A 169 -8.74 -12.58 3.36
N HIS A 170 -7.91 -13.48 2.87
CA HIS A 170 -8.06 -14.10 1.55
C HIS A 170 -9.44 -14.74 1.39
N ASN A 171 -9.86 -15.57 2.38
CA ASN A 171 -11.16 -16.24 2.36
C ASN A 171 -12.35 -15.28 2.42
N LEU A 172 -12.19 -14.10 3.02
CA LEU A 172 -13.22 -13.05 2.97
C LEU A 172 -13.36 -12.46 1.58
N VAL A 173 -12.24 -12.17 0.93
CA VAL A 173 -12.22 -11.50 -0.37
C VAL A 173 -12.52 -12.47 -1.52
N PHE A 174 -11.98 -13.70 -1.46
CA PHE A 174 -12.10 -14.72 -2.49
C PHE A 174 -12.71 -16.03 -1.95
N PRO A 175 -13.94 -16.00 -1.41
CA PRO A 175 -14.57 -17.18 -0.83
C PRO A 175 -14.71 -18.34 -1.85
N GLN A 176 -14.80 -18.03 -3.14
CA GLN A 176 -14.88 -19.02 -4.22
C GLN A 176 -13.57 -19.81 -4.41
N PHE A 177 -12.45 -19.32 -3.88
CA PHE A 177 -11.14 -19.98 -3.97
C PHE A 177 -10.65 -20.52 -2.62
N ALA A 178 -11.49 -20.51 -1.58
CA ALA A 178 -11.10 -21.01 -0.26
C ALA A 178 -10.58 -22.47 -0.31
N ASP A 179 -11.22 -23.31 -1.11
CA ASP A 179 -10.84 -24.73 -1.28
C ASP A 179 -9.57 -24.92 -2.13
N CYS A 180 -9.03 -23.84 -2.73
CA CYS A 180 -7.77 -23.87 -3.47
C CYS A 180 -6.54 -23.61 -2.58
N ALA A 181 -6.70 -23.52 -1.25
CA ALA A 181 -5.62 -23.30 -0.31
C ALA A 181 -4.61 -24.45 -0.32
N LEU A 182 -3.33 -24.12 -0.52
CA LEU A 182 -2.22 -25.07 -0.56
C LEU A 182 -1.43 -25.10 0.76
N GLY A 183 -1.64 -24.11 1.65
CA GLY A 183 -0.99 -24.00 2.95
C GLY A 183 0.50 -23.64 2.86
N ASP A 184 1.34 -24.33 3.64
CA ASP A 184 2.78 -24.07 3.75
C ASP A 184 3.53 -24.51 2.49
N ILE A 185 4.20 -23.59 1.81
CA ILE A 185 4.95 -23.84 0.57
C ILE A 185 5.97 -24.98 0.71
N THR A 186 6.50 -25.20 1.91
CA THR A 186 7.48 -26.26 2.16
C THR A 186 6.88 -27.68 2.21
N LYS A 187 5.55 -27.78 2.23
CA LYS A 187 4.78 -29.03 2.35
C LYS A 187 3.91 -29.32 1.14
N ILE A 188 3.90 -28.46 0.13
CA ILE A 188 3.05 -28.62 -1.05
C ILE A 188 3.56 -29.77 -1.93
N ASP A 189 2.67 -30.72 -2.24
CA ASP A 189 2.89 -31.71 -3.31
C ASP A 189 2.54 -31.08 -4.67
N TRP A 190 3.54 -30.52 -5.35
CA TRP A 190 3.37 -29.88 -6.66
C TRP A 190 2.93 -30.87 -7.75
N HIS A 191 3.22 -32.15 -7.63
CA HIS A 191 2.71 -33.17 -8.56
C HIS A 191 1.20 -33.40 -8.39
N LYS A 192 0.70 -33.33 -7.15
CA LYS A 192 -0.76 -33.33 -6.90
C LYS A 192 -1.42 -32.10 -7.49
N VAL A 193 -0.83 -30.91 -7.31
CA VAL A 193 -1.32 -29.67 -7.93
C VAL A 193 -1.34 -29.80 -9.44
N LYS A 194 -0.26 -30.31 -10.05
CA LYS A 194 -0.20 -30.51 -11.51
C LYS A 194 -1.31 -31.44 -12.02
N ARG A 195 -1.60 -32.52 -11.30
CA ARG A 195 -2.69 -33.43 -11.66
C ARG A 195 -4.07 -32.76 -11.63
N SER A 196 -4.31 -31.85 -10.68
CA SER A 196 -5.58 -31.11 -10.57
C SER A 196 -5.79 -30.03 -11.66
N LEU A 197 -4.79 -29.76 -12.48
CA LEU A 197 -4.91 -28.85 -13.62
C LEU A 197 -5.48 -29.52 -14.89
N ASP A 198 -5.73 -30.83 -14.87
CA ASP A 198 -6.33 -31.61 -15.95
C ASP A 198 -5.64 -31.38 -17.32
N GLY A 199 -4.32 -31.32 -17.31
CA GLY A 199 -3.49 -31.11 -18.50
C GLY A 199 -3.34 -29.65 -18.96
N ARG A 200 -3.98 -28.71 -18.30
CA ARG A 200 -3.83 -27.28 -18.58
C ARG A 200 -2.53 -26.73 -17.98
N ASP A 201 -1.95 -25.73 -18.66
CA ASP A 201 -0.82 -24.97 -18.11
C ASP A 201 -1.30 -23.95 -17.08
N VAL A 202 -0.45 -23.66 -16.10
CA VAL A 202 -0.56 -22.44 -15.29
C VAL A 202 -0.12 -21.26 -16.15
N ASP A 203 -1.00 -20.28 -16.38
CA ASP A 203 -0.66 -19.10 -17.17
C ASP A 203 0.22 -18.15 -16.37
N LEU A 204 -0.12 -17.86 -15.12
CA LEU A 204 0.66 -16.98 -14.26
C LEU A 204 0.86 -17.59 -12.86
N PHE A 205 2.12 -17.72 -12.47
CA PHE A 205 2.52 -18.09 -11.13
C PHE A 205 3.20 -16.89 -10.45
N THR A 206 2.61 -16.39 -9.37
CA THR A 206 3.14 -15.23 -8.66
C THR A 206 3.74 -15.63 -7.31
N TYR A 207 4.82 -14.95 -6.93
CA TYR A 207 5.47 -15.17 -5.64
C TYR A 207 6.15 -13.91 -5.12
N SER A 208 5.93 -13.61 -3.85
CA SER A 208 6.59 -12.53 -3.11
C SER A 208 7.23 -13.09 -1.86
N SER A 209 8.37 -13.79 -2.05
CA SER A 209 9.07 -14.41 -0.93
C SER A 209 9.43 -13.41 0.16
N PRO A 210 9.43 -13.80 1.45
CA PRO A 210 9.73 -12.89 2.55
C PRO A 210 11.05 -12.14 2.35
N CYS A 211 10.98 -10.80 2.47
CA CYS A 211 12.13 -9.91 2.31
C CYS A 211 12.81 -9.55 3.65
N GLN A 212 12.43 -10.20 4.74
CA GLN A 212 12.84 -9.80 6.09
C GLN A 212 14.36 -9.85 6.28
N ASP A 213 15.06 -10.76 5.60
CA ASP A 213 16.51 -10.90 5.70
C ASP A 213 17.28 -10.04 4.67
N ILE A 214 16.55 -9.31 3.80
CA ILE A 214 17.09 -8.43 2.75
C ILE A 214 16.80 -6.97 3.05
N SER A 215 15.72 -6.66 3.78
CA SER A 215 15.28 -5.29 4.03
C SER A 215 16.30 -4.51 4.87
N GLN A 216 16.35 -3.19 4.70
CA GLN A 216 17.22 -2.30 5.48
C GLN A 216 16.96 -2.36 7.00
N ALA A 217 15.77 -2.80 7.41
CA ALA A 217 15.36 -2.94 8.81
C ALA A 217 15.80 -4.27 9.46
N SER A 218 16.48 -5.16 8.73
CA SER A 218 16.83 -6.52 9.18
C SER A 218 18.33 -6.74 9.35
N LYS A 219 18.70 -7.94 9.86
CA LYS A 219 20.09 -8.39 9.97
C LYS A 219 20.78 -8.66 8.61
N GLN A 220 20.05 -8.50 7.49
CA GLN A 220 20.55 -8.61 6.12
C GLN A 220 21.33 -9.91 5.83
N MET A 221 20.78 -11.06 6.22
CA MET A 221 21.43 -12.38 6.09
C MET A 221 21.38 -12.97 4.66
N GLY A 222 20.63 -12.37 3.72
CA GLY A 222 20.62 -12.74 2.31
C GLY A 222 19.65 -13.83 1.90
N LEU A 223 19.80 -14.31 0.64
CA LEU A 223 18.92 -15.29 -0.04
C LEU A 223 19.57 -16.67 -0.18
N GLN A 224 20.65 -16.96 0.51
CA GLN A 224 21.43 -18.19 0.29
C GLN A 224 20.57 -19.45 0.46
N GLU A 225 20.67 -20.35 -0.51
CA GLU A 225 20.02 -21.66 -0.47
C GLU A 225 20.48 -22.43 0.76
N GLY A 226 19.55 -23.06 1.49
CA GLY A 226 19.86 -23.84 2.68
C GLY A 226 20.26 -23.05 3.92
N SER A 227 20.22 -21.71 3.88
CA SER A 227 20.61 -20.85 5.02
C SER A 227 19.66 -20.90 6.21
N GLY A 228 18.48 -21.51 6.07
CA GLY A 228 17.43 -21.52 7.10
C GLY A 228 16.76 -20.15 7.31
N THR A 229 17.10 -19.14 6.52
CA THR A 229 16.47 -17.82 6.56
C THR A 229 15.09 -17.86 5.90
N ARG A 230 14.20 -16.93 6.28
CA ARG A 230 12.88 -16.82 5.62
C ARG A 230 13.01 -16.45 4.13
N SER A 231 14.00 -15.67 3.77
CA SER A 231 14.28 -15.28 2.39
C SER A 231 14.74 -16.46 1.54
N ALA A 232 15.31 -17.53 2.14
CA ALA A 232 15.66 -18.76 1.45
C ALA A 232 14.44 -19.58 0.98
N LEU A 233 13.22 -19.25 1.45
CA LEU A 233 11.97 -19.85 0.94
C LEU A 233 11.74 -19.58 -0.55
N LEU A 234 12.44 -18.59 -1.13
CA LEU A 234 12.46 -18.38 -2.57
C LEU A 234 12.83 -19.67 -3.33
N TRP A 235 13.76 -20.48 -2.80
CA TRP A 235 14.20 -21.72 -3.46
C TRP A 235 13.11 -22.79 -3.50
N ARG A 236 12.08 -22.73 -2.62
CA ARG A 236 10.91 -23.62 -2.71
C ARG A 236 10.02 -23.31 -3.92
N VAL A 237 10.13 -22.10 -4.46
CA VAL A 237 9.47 -21.75 -5.72
C VAL A 237 10.07 -22.53 -6.89
N ALA A 238 11.38 -22.86 -6.86
CA ALA A 238 12.00 -23.66 -7.90
C ALA A 238 11.34 -25.05 -8.03
N ASP A 239 10.98 -25.69 -6.89
CA ASP A 239 10.29 -26.99 -6.90
C ASP A 239 8.95 -26.89 -7.65
N ALA A 240 8.20 -25.80 -7.42
CA ALA A 240 6.95 -25.53 -8.15
C ALA A 240 7.19 -25.34 -9.64
N VAL A 241 8.19 -24.52 -10.00
CA VAL A 241 8.52 -24.20 -11.39
C VAL A 241 8.96 -25.43 -12.16
N GLU A 242 9.76 -26.31 -11.55
CA GLU A 242 10.21 -27.56 -12.17
C GLU A 242 9.05 -28.50 -12.52
N VAL A 243 8.07 -28.62 -11.62
CA VAL A 243 6.94 -29.55 -11.78
C VAL A 243 5.84 -28.96 -12.64
N LEU A 244 5.42 -27.73 -12.35
CA LEU A 244 4.25 -27.07 -12.97
C LEU A 244 4.57 -26.47 -14.34
N ARG A 245 5.80 -25.99 -14.52
CA ARG A 245 6.23 -25.31 -15.77
C ARG A 245 5.30 -24.17 -16.18
N PRO A 246 4.99 -23.18 -15.30
CA PRO A 246 4.10 -22.09 -15.66
C PRO A 246 4.55 -21.32 -16.90
N LYS A 247 3.61 -20.76 -17.68
CA LYS A 247 3.96 -19.92 -18.83
C LYS A 247 4.71 -18.68 -18.39
N TYR A 248 4.20 -17.99 -17.36
CA TYR A 248 4.75 -16.75 -16.82
C TYR A 248 4.92 -16.84 -15.30
N LEU A 249 6.01 -16.26 -14.83
CA LEU A 249 6.33 -16.09 -13.42
C LEU A 249 6.40 -14.61 -13.11
N LEU A 250 5.82 -14.18 -12.01
CA LEU A 250 5.98 -12.82 -11.50
C LEU A 250 6.51 -12.87 -10.07
N GLN A 251 7.71 -12.33 -9.88
CA GLN A 251 8.29 -12.08 -8.56
C GLN A 251 8.15 -10.62 -8.18
N GLU A 252 7.72 -10.37 -6.94
CA GLU A 252 7.86 -9.05 -6.30
C GLU A 252 8.81 -9.15 -5.10
N ASN A 253 9.59 -8.08 -4.88
CA ASN A 253 10.41 -7.97 -3.68
C ASN A 253 10.81 -6.49 -3.44
N VAL A 254 11.53 -6.25 -2.34
CA VAL A 254 12.10 -4.93 -2.04
C VAL A 254 13.19 -4.56 -3.07
N ALA A 255 13.28 -3.26 -3.39
CA ALA A 255 14.29 -2.75 -4.34
C ALA A 255 15.73 -3.06 -3.92
N ALA A 256 15.97 -3.30 -2.62
CA ALA A 256 17.28 -3.68 -2.10
C ALA A 256 17.82 -5.00 -2.68
N LEU A 257 16.96 -5.88 -3.21
CA LEU A 257 17.36 -7.16 -3.82
C LEU A 257 18.37 -6.98 -4.97
N VAL A 258 18.29 -5.88 -5.70
CA VAL A 258 19.24 -5.54 -6.78
C VAL A 258 20.34 -4.59 -6.34
N SER A 259 20.51 -4.36 -5.03
CA SER A 259 21.65 -3.61 -4.50
C SER A 259 22.95 -4.41 -4.69
N GLN A 260 24.06 -3.72 -4.66
CA GLN A 260 25.40 -4.33 -4.82
C GLN A 260 25.61 -5.53 -3.89
N LYS A 261 25.05 -5.51 -2.68
CA LYS A 261 25.16 -6.57 -1.68
C LYS A 261 24.41 -7.85 -2.06
N PHE A 262 23.16 -7.73 -2.57
CA PHE A 262 22.27 -8.87 -2.79
C PHE A 262 22.13 -9.27 -4.26
N LYS A 263 22.61 -8.44 -5.18
CA LYS A 263 22.59 -8.73 -6.62
C LYS A 263 23.24 -10.08 -6.98
N PRO A 264 24.35 -10.52 -6.37
CA PRO A 264 24.92 -11.84 -6.67
C PRO A 264 23.98 -13.00 -6.33
N ASP A 265 23.24 -12.92 -5.22
CA ASP A 265 22.28 -13.96 -4.85
C ASP A 265 21.03 -13.93 -5.73
N PHE A 266 20.59 -12.73 -6.12
CA PHE A 266 19.50 -12.60 -7.09
C PHE A 266 19.91 -13.14 -8.47
N GLN A 267 21.17 -12.93 -8.89
CA GLN A 267 21.68 -13.51 -10.13
C GLN A 267 21.63 -15.05 -10.11
N LYS A 268 22.02 -15.69 -9.00
CA LYS A 268 21.91 -17.17 -8.87
C LYS A 268 20.46 -17.65 -9.06
N TRP A 269 19.49 -16.87 -8.56
CA TRP A 269 18.08 -17.16 -8.78
C TRP A 269 17.69 -17.06 -10.27
N LEU A 270 18.12 -16.01 -10.95
CA LEU A 270 17.89 -15.85 -12.40
C LEU A 270 18.58 -16.96 -13.20
N ASP A 271 19.79 -17.38 -12.83
CA ASP A 271 20.51 -18.48 -13.44
C ASP A 271 19.76 -19.82 -13.25
N LYS A 272 19.19 -20.05 -12.04
CA LYS A 272 18.31 -21.21 -11.79
C LYS A 272 17.09 -21.19 -12.72
N LEU A 273 16.41 -20.07 -12.86
CA LEU A 273 15.27 -19.96 -13.78
C LEU A 273 15.70 -20.15 -15.26
N SER A 274 16.86 -19.63 -15.63
CA SER A 274 17.42 -19.87 -16.98
C SER A 274 17.71 -21.35 -17.23
N SER A 275 18.26 -22.06 -16.25
CA SER A 275 18.47 -23.53 -16.34
C SER A 275 17.15 -24.30 -16.47
N LEU A 276 16.04 -23.75 -15.98
CA LEU A 276 14.68 -24.26 -16.12
C LEU A 276 14.00 -23.80 -17.42
N ASN A 277 14.77 -23.23 -18.35
CA ASN A 277 14.30 -22.76 -19.65
C ASN A 277 13.35 -21.54 -19.60
N TYR A 278 13.63 -20.60 -18.69
CA TYR A 278 12.97 -19.28 -18.63
C TYR A 278 13.93 -18.17 -19.04
N VAL A 279 13.34 -17.09 -19.57
CA VAL A 279 14.01 -15.80 -19.80
C VAL A 279 13.39 -14.76 -18.88
N SER A 280 14.22 -13.98 -18.20
CA SER A 280 13.75 -13.06 -17.14
C SER A 280 14.10 -11.63 -17.50
N LYS A 281 13.14 -10.70 -17.22
CA LYS A 281 13.34 -9.26 -17.24
C LYS A 281 12.89 -8.70 -15.89
N TYR A 282 13.59 -7.69 -15.36
CA TYR A 282 13.18 -7.06 -14.12
C TYR A 282 13.30 -5.54 -14.17
N ALA A 283 12.46 -4.86 -13.39
CA ALA A 283 12.46 -3.41 -13.24
C ALA A 283 12.09 -3.00 -11.82
N ARG A 284 12.50 -1.80 -11.44
CA ARG A 284 12.00 -1.14 -10.23
C ARG A 284 10.83 -0.25 -10.61
N LEU A 285 9.69 -0.47 -9.97
CA LEU A 285 8.49 0.32 -10.17
C LEU A 285 8.08 0.98 -8.86
N ASN A 286 7.69 2.25 -8.94
CA ASN A 286 7.22 3.01 -7.79
C ASN A 286 5.73 3.28 -7.90
N ALA A 287 4.95 2.96 -6.86
CA ALA A 287 3.50 3.07 -6.85
C ALA A 287 2.98 4.45 -7.27
N LYS A 288 3.70 5.54 -6.92
CA LYS A 288 3.34 6.90 -7.32
C LYS A 288 3.32 7.13 -8.84
N ASN A 289 4.00 6.30 -9.61
CA ASN A 289 4.05 6.39 -11.05
C ASN A 289 2.92 5.59 -11.72
N TYR A 290 2.03 4.98 -10.91
CA TYR A 290 0.93 4.11 -11.35
C TYR A 290 -0.38 4.45 -10.60
N GLY A 291 -0.61 5.74 -10.33
CA GLY A 291 -1.87 6.27 -9.81
C GLY A 291 -2.06 6.23 -8.31
N ILE A 292 -1.12 5.70 -7.54
CA ILE A 292 -1.25 5.57 -6.08
C ILE A 292 -0.37 6.61 -5.36
N PRO A 293 -0.92 7.46 -4.47
CA PRO A 293 -0.18 8.53 -3.80
C PRO A 293 0.72 7.98 -2.67
N GLN A 294 1.56 6.98 -3.00
CA GLN A 294 2.50 6.33 -2.09
C GLN A 294 3.88 6.21 -2.73
N ASN A 295 4.92 6.66 -2.03
CA ASN A 295 6.29 6.43 -2.44
C ASN A 295 6.74 5.01 -2.04
N ARG A 296 6.32 4.00 -2.82
CA ARG A 296 6.63 2.58 -2.60
C ARG A 296 7.36 2.01 -3.80
N ASP A 297 8.67 1.91 -3.66
CA ASP A 297 9.58 1.38 -4.69
C ASP A 297 9.78 -0.13 -4.48
N ARG A 298 9.51 -0.93 -5.50
CA ARG A 298 9.62 -2.39 -5.48
C ARG A 298 10.28 -2.92 -6.74
N LEU A 299 10.97 -4.04 -6.58
CA LEU A 299 11.48 -4.82 -7.69
C LEU A 299 10.40 -5.77 -8.17
N PHE A 300 10.17 -5.78 -9.46
CA PHE A 300 9.34 -6.76 -10.16
C PHE A 300 10.20 -7.51 -11.17
N CYS A 301 10.06 -8.82 -11.22
CA CYS A 301 10.74 -9.66 -12.19
C CYS A 301 9.70 -10.54 -12.89
N ILE A 302 9.61 -10.43 -14.22
CA ILE A 302 8.84 -11.30 -15.08
C ILE A 302 9.80 -12.32 -15.68
N SER A 303 9.47 -13.61 -15.51
CA SER A 303 10.19 -14.68 -16.18
C SER A 303 9.21 -15.46 -17.05
N MET A 304 9.55 -15.61 -18.32
CA MET A 304 8.71 -16.26 -19.34
C MET A 304 9.35 -17.57 -19.76
N ARG A 305 8.56 -18.64 -19.82
CA ARG A 305 8.99 -19.91 -20.42
C ARG A 305 9.34 -19.67 -21.88
N ARG A 306 10.47 -20.17 -22.35
CA ARG A 306 11.02 -19.78 -23.68
C ARG A 306 10.10 -20.05 -24.86
N ASP A 307 9.26 -21.10 -24.79
CA ASP A 307 8.30 -21.44 -25.84
C ASP A 307 7.15 -20.43 -26.00
N VAL A 308 6.89 -19.60 -24.99
CA VAL A 308 5.85 -18.54 -24.99
C VAL A 308 6.45 -17.16 -24.76
N ALA A 309 7.77 -17.03 -24.74
CA ALA A 309 8.46 -15.77 -24.46
C ALA A 309 8.31 -14.79 -25.63
N PHE A 310 8.20 -13.52 -25.32
CA PHE A 310 8.15 -12.41 -26.27
C PHE A 310 8.92 -11.21 -25.71
N ASP A 311 9.11 -10.16 -26.49
CA ASP A 311 9.73 -8.89 -26.02
C ASP A 311 8.81 -8.16 -25.03
N TYR A 312 8.76 -8.69 -23.79
CA TYR A 312 7.99 -8.09 -22.70
C TYR A 312 8.59 -6.74 -22.30
N ARG A 313 7.74 -5.76 -22.07
CA ARG A 313 8.10 -4.43 -21.56
C ARG A 313 7.29 -4.13 -20.31
N PHE A 314 7.96 -3.60 -19.29
CA PHE A 314 7.27 -3.09 -18.11
C PHE A 314 6.39 -1.88 -18.46
N PRO A 315 5.29 -1.64 -17.73
CA PRO A 315 4.41 -0.52 -18.01
C PRO A 315 5.15 0.81 -17.87
N GLU A 316 4.86 1.74 -18.79
CA GLU A 316 5.42 3.09 -18.73
C GLU A 316 4.82 3.88 -17.56
N PRO A 317 5.63 4.68 -16.84
CA PRO A 317 5.15 5.54 -15.78
C PRO A 317 4.26 6.66 -16.31
N PHE A 318 3.26 7.08 -15.52
CA PHE A 318 2.41 8.20 -15.84
C PHE A 318 2.30 9.19 -14.67
N GLU A 319 1.78 10.38 -14.94
CA GLU A 319 1.64 11.44 -13.95
C GLU A 319 0.64 11.05 -12.86
N LEU A 320 1.05 11.23 -11.60
CA LEU A 320 0.19 11.03 -10.45
C LEU A 320 -0.82 12.18 -10.32
N LYS A 321 -2.10 11.87 -10.47
CA LYS A 321 -3.20 12.83 -10.29
C LYS A 321 -3.85 12.71 -8.92
N THR A 322 -3.85 11.50 -8.34
CA THR A 322 -4.42 11.20 -7.02
C THR A 322 -3.55 11.80 -5.92
N ARG A 323 -4.16 12.48 -4.96
CA ARG A 323 -3.49 13.05 -3.78
C ARG A 323 -3.74 12.18 -2.57
N LEU A 324 -2.96 12.41 -1.50
CA LEU A 324 -3.17 11.71 -0.24
C LEU A 324 -4.59 11.99 0.31
N GLU A 325 -5.09 13.20 0.18
CA GLU A 325 -6.42 13.60 0.63
C GLU A 325 -7.55 12.79 -0.02
N ASP A 326 -7.39 12.35 -1.28
CA ASP A 326 -8.39 11.55 -2.01
C ASP A 326 -8.56 10.13 -1.44
N VAL A 327 -7.62 9.66 -0.63
CA VAL A 327 -7.64 8.33 0.00
C VAL A 327 -7.98 8.37 1.49
N LEU A 328 -8.06 9.58 2.07
CA LEU A 328 -8.40 9.77 3.48
C LEU A 328 -9.91 9.69 3.72
N GLU A 329 -10.28 9.25 4.92
CA GLU A 329 -11.66 9.31 5.42
C GLU A 329 -11.97 10.69 5.97
N GLU A 330 -13.18 11.17 5.74
CA GLU A 330 -13.68 12.42 6.31
C GLU A 330 -13.94 12.28 7.81
N GLU A 331 -14.54 11.13 8.20
CA GLU A 331 -14.83 10.83 9.60
C GLU A 331 -13.75 9.89 10.18
N VAL A 332 -13.11 10.32 11.24
CA VAL A 332 -12.01 9.60 11.88
C VAL A 332 -12.27 9.45 13.37
N TYR A 333 -12.23 8.23 13.89
CA TYR A 333 -12.40 7.97 15.31
C TYR A 333 -11.25 8.55 16.15
N ASP A 334 -11.56 9.06 17.35
CA ASP A 334 -10.61 9.70 18.29
C ASP A 334 -9.36 8.86 18.56
N ARG A 335 -9.52 7.53 18.63
CA ARG A 335 -8.41 6.60 18.88
C ARG A 335 -7.27 6.66 17.86
N TYR A 336 -7.48 7.24 16.69
CA TYR A 336 -6.45 7.40 15.67
C TYR A 336 -5.65 8.69 15.83
N PHE A 337 -6.14 9.67 16.57
CA PHE A 337 -5.40 10.88 16.86
C PHE A 337 -4.27 10.59 17.86
N LEU A 338 -3.15 11.28 17.70
CA LEU A 338 -2.03 11.14 18.62
C LEU A 338 -2.35 11.83 19.94
N LYS A 339 -1.93 11.20 21.04
CA LYS A 339 -2.02 11.78 22.37
C LYS A 339 -0.96 12.87 22.56
N ASP A 340 -1.19 13.73 23.55
CA ASP A 340 -0.44 14.95 23.83
C ASP A 340 1.07 14.76 23.94
N ASP A 341 1.53 13.69 24.58
CA ASP A 341 2.97 13.42 24.73
C ASP A 341 3.69 13.21 23.39
N ALA A 342 3.04 12.50 22.45
CA ALA A 342 3.60 12.26 21.13
C ALA A 342 3.58 13.54 20.27
N VAL A 343 2.52 14.33 20.43
CA VAL A 343 2.35 15.63 19.80
C VAL A 343 3.40 16.61 20.30
N SER A 344 3.61 16.71 21.60
CA SER A 344 4.61 17.60 22.20
C SER A 344 6.04 17.31 21.73
N LYS A 345 6.38 16.03 21.54
CA LYS A 345 7.68 15.63 20.97
C LYS A 345 7.84 16.07 19.52
N PHE A 346 6.76 15.93 18.72
CA PHE A 346 6.75 16.40 17.34
C PHE A 346 6.96 17.91 17.25
N LEU A 347 6.27 18.68 18.10
CA LEU A 347 6.37 20.15 18.12
C LEU A 347 7.79 20.62 18.42
N LYS A 348 8.40 20.09 19.49
CA LYS A 348 9.77 20.44 19.87
C LYS A 348 10.80 20.16 18.77
N ALA A 349 10.56 19.13 17.95
CA ALA A 349 11.46 18.77 16.84
C ALA A 349 11.29 19.68 15.61
N ASN A 350 10.20 20.46 15.51
CA ASN A 350 9.85 21.24 14.32
C ASN A 350 9.77 22.76 14.58
N ASP A 351 9.98 23.24 15.80
CA ASP A 351 10.13 24.66 16.10
C ASP A 351 11.37 25.22 15.36
N SER A 352 11.25 26.45 14.85
CA SER A 352 12.34 27.17 14.21
C SER A 352 12.22 28.67 14.51
N ASP A 353 13.23 29.47 14.15
CA ASP A 353 13.27 30.91 14.46
C ASP A 353 12.07 31.70 13.93
N ASN A 354 11.39 31.19 12.88
CA ASN A 354 10.26 31.87 12.23
C ASN A 354 8.92 31.12 12.37
N VAL A 355 8.91 30.00 13.09
CA VAL A 355 7.71 29.17 13.23
C VAL A 355 7.54 28.76 14.68
N LEU A 356 6.38 29.08 15.24
CA LEU A 356 5.95 28.64 16.57
C LEU A 356 4.80 27.65 16.46
N PHE A 357 4.93 26.49 17.12
CA PHE A 357 3.84 25.55 17.29
C PHE A 357 3.25 25.65 18.71
N VAL A 358 1.94 25.72 18.79
CA VAL A 358 1.20 25.73 20.06
C VAL A 358 0.14 24.64 20.02
N GLN A 359 0.01 23.92 21.11
CA GLN A 359 -1.01 22.88 21.28
C GLN A 359 -2.22 23.46 22.04
N PHE A 360 -3.42 23.08 21.60
CA PHE A 360 -4.69 23.47 22.22
C PHE A 360 -5.54 22.22 22.48
N ASP A 361 -6.26 22.22 23.61
CA ASP A 361 -7.17 21.14 23.97
C ASP A 361 -8.56 21.39 23.34
N LEU A 362 -8.60 21.30 22.01
CA LEU A 362 -9.83 21.42 21.21
C LEU A 362 -9.99 20.17 20.34
N PRO A 363 -11.24 19.78 20.04
CA PRO A 363 -11.50 18.63 19.21
C PRO A 363 -10.92 18.82 17.79
N PRO A 364 -10.49 17.75 17.11
CA PRO A 364 -9.86 17.84 15.79
C PRO A 364 -10.91 17.98 14.66
N THR A 365 -11.88 18.86 14.83
CA THR A 365 -12.93 19.15 13.85
C THR A 365 -12.57 20.36 12.99
N HIS A 366 -13.18 20.46 11.82
CA HIS A 366 -13.00 21.61 10.94
C HIS A 366 -13.50 22.90 11.59
N GLU A 367 -14.65 22.86 12.24
CA GLU A 367 -15.22 24.02 12.96
C GLU A 367 -14.30 24.50 14.07
N ALA A 368 -13.80 23.60 14.92
CA ALA A 368 -12.84 23.94 15.97
C ALA A 368 -11.55 24.54 15.39
N ALA A 369 -11.08 24.04 14.25
CA ALA A 369 -9.90 24.59 13.57
C ALA A 369 -10.15 26.03 13.08
N MET A 370 -11.31 26.29 12.52
CA MET A 370 -11.67 27.63 12.03
C MET A 370 -11.94 28.58 13.20
N PHE A 371 -12.61 28.13 14.26
CA PHE A 371 -12.77 28.89 15.48
C PHE A 371 -11.41 29.31 16.05
N LEU A 372 -10.49 28.34 16.22
CA LEU A 372 -9.15 28.60 16.76
C LEU A 372 -8.33 29.54 15.88
N LYS A 373 -8.41 29.40 14.56
CA LYS A 373 -7.75 30.32 13.62
C LYS A 373 -8.26 31.76 13.79
N THR A 374 -9.56 31.91 13.87
CA THR A 374 -10.21 33.23 14.04
C THR A 374 -9.85 33.86 15.39
N TRP A 375 -9.97 33.08 16.48
CA TRP A 375 -9.62 33.50 17.83
C TRP A 375 -8.15 33.96 17.91
N LEU A 376 -7.23 33.17 17.42
CA LEU A 376 -5.80 33.50 17.40
C LEU A 376 -5.52 34.70 16.51
N THR A 377 -6.18 34.87 15.38
CA THR A 377 -5.99 36.04 14.50
C THR A 377 -6.32 37.30 15.26
N LEU A 378 -7.46 37.36 15.95
CA LEU A 378 -7.87 38.51 16.75
C LEU A 378 -6.89 38.74 17.93
N ARG A 379 -6.50 37.66 18.62
CA ARG A 379 -5.58 37.74 19.75
C ARG A 379 -4.18 38.20 19.34
N MET A 380 -3.65 37.71 18.24
CA MET A 380 -2.34 38.13 17.69
C MET A 380 -2.34 39.60 17.31
N ASN A 381 -3.46 40.12 16.78
CA ASN A 381 -3.59 41.53 16.44
C ASN A 381 -3.68 42.41 17.72
N THR A 382 -4.49 42.00 18.69
CA THR A 382 -4.67 42.74 19.97
C THR A 382 -3.37 42.82 20.76
N LEU A 383 -2.61 41.74 20.83
CA LEU A 383 -1.33 41.66 21.56
C LEU A 383 -0.15 42.21 20.79
N ASN A 384 -0.30 42.61 19.53
CA ASN A 384 0.82 42.82 18.61
C ASN A 384 1.79 41.57 18.56
N GLY A 385 1.19 40.40 18.64
CA GLY A 385 1.88 39.12 18.86
C GLY A 385 2.91 38.76 17.79
N TRP A 386 2.70 39.23 16.56
CA TRP A 386 3.66 39.00 15.44
C TRP A 386 5.02 39.68 15.64
N ASN A 387 5.12 40.58 16.59
CA ASN A 387 6.37 41.28 16.93
C ASN A 387 6.92 40.86 18.31
N MET A 388 6.29 39.87 18.97
CA MET A 388 6.74 39.37 20.28
C MET A 388 7.81 38.29 20.14
N LYS A 389 8.66 38.15 21.18
CA LYS A 389 9.53 36.95 21.34
C LYS A 389 8.66 35.73 21.62
N PHE A 390 9.05 34.57 21.11
CA PHE A 390 8.25 33.34 21.19
C PHE A 390 7.91 32.93 22.63
N ASP A 391 8.87 33.00 23.55
CA ASP A 391 8.60 32.65 24.96
C ASP A 391 7.52 33.51 25.55
N LYS A 392 7.62 34.85 25.37
CA LYS A 392 6.61 35.79 25.86
C LYS A 392 5.24 35.59 25.19
N LEU A 393 5.21 35.28 23.89
CA LEU A 393 3.95 35.03 23.20
C LEU A 393 3.33 33.73 23.68
N ARG A 394 4.16 32.68 23.90
CA ARG A 394 3.70 31.41 24.43
C ARG A 394 3.07 31.59 25.82
N ASP A 395 3.72 32.32 26.72
CA ASP A 395 3.17 32.63 28.03
C ASP A 395 1.83 33.38 27.95
N CYS A 396 1.70 34.33 27.03
CA CYS A 396 0.42 35.02 26.83
C CYS A 396 -0.69 34.10 26.36
N ILE A 397 -0.39 33.21 25.41
CA ILE A 397 -1.36 32.24 24.88
C ILE A 397 -1.73 31.20 25.97
N GLU A 398 -0.76 30.74 26.78
CA GLU A 398 -1.02 29.83 27.89
C GLU A 398 -1.95 30.46 28.96
N ASN A 399 -1.73 31.71 29.29
CA ASN A 399 -2.55 32.41 30.26
C ASN A 399 -4.00 32.66 29.75
N ASP A 400 -4.20 32.63 28.45
CA ASP A 400 -5.53 32.85 27.81
C ASP A 400 -6.29 31.51 27.54
N ARG A 401 -5.74 30.35 27.91
CA ARG A 401 -6.35 29.04 27.62
C ARG A 401 -7.75 28.85 28.20
N ASP A 402 -7.96 29.30 29.45
CA ASP A 402 -9.27 29.17 30.09
C ASP A 402 -10.32 30.02 29.37
N VAL A 403 -9.94 31.22 28.91
CA VAL A 403 -10.80 32.10 28.11
C VAL A 403 -11.11 31.42 26.77
N LEU A 404 -10.12 30.89 26.07
CA LEU A 404 -10.32 30.17 24.81
C LEU A 404 -11.30 29.00 24.98
N ASN A 405 -11.11 28.18 26.01
CA ASN A 405 -11.96 27.02 26.23
C ASN A 405 -13.39 27.40 26.58
N SER A 406 -13.59 28.47 27.37
CA SER A 406 -14.91 29.05 27.66
C SER A 406 -15.59 29.58 26.40
N ASP A 407 -14.85 30.34 25.59
CA ASP A 407 -15.34 30.90 24.33
C ASP A 407 -15.74 29.81 23.34
N PHE A 408 -14.93 28.75 23.26
CA PHE A 408 -15.24 27.61 22.38
C PHE A 408 -16.46 26.82 22.86
N ALA A 409 -16.61 26.60 24.18
CA ALA A 409 -17.78 25.93 24.74
C ALA A 409 -19.05 26.71 24.43
N SER A 410 -19.04 28.05 24.60
CA SER A 410 -20.16 28.94 24.27
C SER A 410 -20.49 28.89 22.77
N PHE A 411 -19.48 28.89 21.90
CA PHE A 411 -19.65 28.76 20.46
C PHE A 411 -20.29 27.42 20.08
N ASN A 412 -19.80 26.33 20.67
CA ASN A 412 -20.22 24.98 20.33
C ASN A 412 -21.64 24.65 20.83
N GLU A 413 -22.03 25.15 22.01
CA GLU A 413 -23.32 24.86 22.63
C GLU A 413 -24.42 25.86 22.23
N CYS A 414 -24.09 27.15 22.16
CA CYS A 414 -25.06 28.23 21.99
C CYS A 414 -24.89 29.03 20.70
N HIS A 415 -23.88 28.70 19.87
CA HIS A 415 -23.47 29.51 18.72
C HIS A 415 -23.22 30.97 19.05
N THR A 416 -22.70 31.22 20.25
CA THR A 416 -22.39 32.58 20.73
C THR A 416 -20.94 32.92 20.37
N PHE A 417 -20.74 34.05 19.71
CA PHE A 417 -19.41 34.49 19.30
C PHE A 417 -18.72 35.29 20.40
N PRO A 418 -17.42 35.04 20.69
CA PRO A 418 -16.74 35.59 21.87
C PRO A 418 -16.53 37.11 21.86
N CYS A 419 -16.52 37.75 20.70
CA CYS A 419 -16.34 39.20 20.61
C CYS A 419 -16.86 39.77 19.29
N GLU A 420 -17.03 41.08 19.25
CA GLU A 420 -17.43 41.81 18.06
C GLU A 420 -16.46 41.61 16.89
N GLY A 421 -16.98 41.36 15.70
CA GLY A 421 -16.22 41.08 14.49
C GLY A 421 -15.74 39.61 14.37
N PHE A 422 -15.92 38.76 15.41
CA PHE A 422 -15.55 37.36 15.32
C PHE A 422 -16.42 36.59 14.31
N GLU A 423 -17.71 36.83 14.33
CA GLU A 423 -18.66 36.15 13.43
C GLU A 423 -18.35 36.43 11.95
N GLU A 424 -18.08 37.69 11.62
CA GLU A 424 -17.75 38.07 10.24
C GLU A 424 -16.45 37.40 9.79
N LEU A 425 -15.40 37.49 10.62
CA LEU A 425 -14.10 36.90 10.31
C LEU A 425 -14.17 35.35 10.25
N PHE A 426 -15.01 34.74 11.08
CA PHE A 426 -15.24 33.29 11.05
C PHE A 426 -15.92 32.87 9.76
N LYS A 427 -16.97 33.55 9.34
CA LYS A 427 -17.67 33.33 8.07
C LYS A 427 -16.72 33.49 6.88
N GLU A 428 -15.93 34.57 6.85
CA GLU A 428 -14.93 34.80 5.82
C GLU A 428 -13.90 33.65 5.73
N ASN A 429 -13.41 33.17 6.88
CA ASN A 429 -12.51 32.05 6.94
C ASN A 429 -13.14 30.72 6.45
N MET A 430 -14.44 30.51 6.70
CA MET A 430 -15.20 29.34 6.23
C MET A 430 -15.45 29.37 4.71
N GLU A 431 -15.74 30.56 4.15
CA GLU A 431 -16.02 30.73 2.72
C GLU A 431 -14.78 30.61 1.85
N ARG A 432 -13.64 31.16 2.24
CA ARG A 432 -12.37 31.08 1.51
C ARG A 432 -11.92 29.64 1.23
N LYS A 433 -12.39 28.66 1.98
CA LYS A 433 -12.07 27.24 1.74
C LYS A 433 -12.97 26.57 0.70
N LYS A 434 -14.19 27.10 0.46
CA LYS A 434 -15.08 26.60 -0.60
C LYS A 434 -14.53 26.92 -2.00
N ASP A 435 -13.73 27.98 -2.10
CA ASP A 435 -13.14 28.46 -3.36
C ASP A 435 -11.72 27.92 -3.63
N GLY A 436 -11.24 26.95 -2.83
CA GLY A 436 -9.98 26.22 -3.08
C GLY A 436 -8.69 27.02 -2.86
N VAL A 437 -8.72 28.07 -2.05
CA VAL A 437 -7.55 28.87 -1.66
C VAL A 437 -7.07 28.58 -0.25
#